data_f7bfd6244f733128aff860532d5f507c
#
_entry.id   f7bfd6244f733128aff860532d5f507c
#
_cell.length_a   1.000
_cell.length_b   1.000
_cell.length_c   1.000
_cell.angle_alpha   90.00
_cell.angle_beta   90.00
_cell.angle_gamma   90.00
#
_symmetry.space_group_name_H-M   'P 1'
#
loop_
_entity.id
_entity.type
_entity.pdbx_description
1 polymer ?
#
loop_
_entity_poly.entity_id
_entity_poly.type
_entity_poly.pdbx_seq_one_letter_code
_entity_poly.pdbx_strand_id
1 'polypeptide(L)'
;MGVARTITGASLRRLRLDRQFEATKPCTHWVTDITYLRTHEGWLYLAVVIDLFSRQVVGWSMRPTLHSDVVMQALLAAVWRRKPPPGLMLHSDQGCQFTRGEWQRFLKDHQMICSMSRRGNCHDNAVAESFFQLLKRERVKRKIYPTRDHARADVFDYIELFYNPVRRHGNNQGLSPVEFEKQSLRHGS
;
A
#
# COMPACT_ATOMS: atom_id res chain seq x y z
N MET A 1 44.98 -6.41 -22.35
CA MET A 1 44.82 -5.11 -21.72
C MET A 1 43.32 -4.90 -21.42
N GLY A 2 42.90 -5.16 -20.21
CA GLY A 2 41.50 -5.04 -19.78
C GLY A 2 41.24 -3.63 -19.29
N VAL A 3 40.25 -2.97 -19.89
CA VAL A 3 39.79 -1.64 -19.46
C VAL A 3 38.89 -1.80 -18.26
N ALA A 4 39.39 -1.51 -17.07
CA ALA A 4 38.58 -1.40 -15.85
C ALA A 4 37.64 -0.19 -15.97
N ARG A 5 36.33 -0.44 -16.14
CA ARG A 5 35.33 0.62 -16.07
C ARG A 5 35.22 1.13 -14.61
N THR A 6 35.75 2.30 -14.38
CA THR A 6 35.58 3.04 -13.12
C THR A 6 34.12 3.39 -12.93
N ILE A 7 33.45 2.78 -11.94
CA ILE A 7 32.09 3.11 -11.56
C ILE A 7 32.13 4.46 -10.87
N THR A 8 31.59 5.50 -11.50
CA THR A 8 31.55 6.87 -10.97
C THR A 8 30.61 6.98 -9.75
N GLY A 9 30.95 7.85 -8.81
CA GLY A 9 30.21 8.06 -7.56
C GLY A 9 28.69 8.36 -7.73
N ALA A 10 28.29 8.85 -8.92
CA ALA A 10 26.87 9.03 -9.29
C ALA A 10 26.15 7.70 -9.49
N SER A 11 26.83 6.67 -10.03
CA SER A 11 26.29 5.31 -10.19
C SER A 11 26.10 4.61 -8.84
N LEU A 12 27.03 4.83 -7.90
CA LEU A 12 26.93 4.29 -6.54
C LEU A 12 25.84 4.98 -5.70
N ARG A 13 25.60 6.28 -5.91
CA ARG A 13 24.47 6.99 -5.29
C ARG A 13 23.13 6.52 -5.85
N ARG A 14 23.04 6.24 -7.15
CA ARG A 14 21.84 5.72 -7.80
C ARG A 14 21.52 4.30 -7.31
N LEU A 15 22.53 3.44 -7.20
CA LEU A 15 22.42 2.09 -6.63
C LEU A 15 22.05 2.08 -5.14
N ARG A 16 22.50 3.08 -4.37
CA ARG A 16 22.09 3.24 -2.96
C ARG A 16 20.66 3.74 -2.82
N LEU A 17 20.19 4.63 -3.70
CA LEU A 17 18.80 5.10 -3.73
C LEU A 17 17.83 3.98 -4.14
N ASP A 18 18.19 3.13 -5.11
CA ASP A 18 17.37 2.00 -5.52
C ASP A 18 17.28 0.88 -4.45
N ARG A 19 18.24 0.81 -3.52
CA ARG A 19 18.24 -0.16 -2.41
C ARG A 19 17.57 0.34 -1.13
N GLN A 20 17.21 1.62 -1.03
CA GLN A 20 16.59 2.18 0.19
C GLN A 20 15.09 1.90 0.31
N PHE A 21 14.45 1.27 -0.68
CA PHE A 21 13.01 1.01 -0.68
C PHE A 21 12.62 -0.46 -0.41
N GLU A 22 13.58 -1.33 -0.12
CA GLU A 22 13.23 -2.66 0.42
C GLU A 22 12.93 -2.54 1.91
N ALA A 23 11.63 -2.58 2.24
CA ALA A 23 11.20 -2.68 3.63
C ALA A 23 11.73 -3.99 4.22
N THR A 24 12.64 -3.88 5.19
CA THR A 24 13.26 -5.03 5.86
C THR A 24 12.49 -5.49 7.09
N LYS A 25 11.55 -4.66 7.56
CA LYS A 25 10.70 -4.91 8.75
C LYS A 25 9.28 -4.41 8.51
N PRO A 26 8.27 -5.02 9.17
CA PRO A 26 6.90 -4.50 9.16
C PRO A 26 6.83 -3.06 9.71
N CYS A 27 5.86 -2.31 9.25
CA CYS A 27 5.55 -0.95 9.72
C CYS A 27 6.70 0.06 9.55
N THR A 28 7.56 -0.13 8.55
CA THR A 28 8.60 0.85 8.19
C THR A 28 8.23 1.65 6.93
N HIS A 29 7.60 1.00 5.97
CA HIS A 29 7.23 1.61 4.69
C HIS A 29 5.81 1.16 4.31
N TRP A 30 4.94 2.12 4.12
CA TRP A 30 3.59 1.90 3.61
C TRP A 30 3.39 2.61 2.28
N VAL A 31 2.54 2.04 1.44
CA VAL A 31 2.05 2.68 0.22
C VAL A 31 0.54 2.83 0.32
N THR A 32 0.02 3.95 -0.17
CA THR A 32 -1.41 4.19 -0.29
C THR A 32 -1.77 4.54 -1.72
N ASP A 33 -2.89 3.99 -2.18
CA ASP A 33 -3.42 4.26 -3.51
C ASP A 33 -4.95 4.04 -3.53
N ILE A 34 -5.60 4.51 -4.58
CA ILE A 34 -7.05 4.49 -4.75
C ILE A 34 -7.41 3.76 -6.03
N THR A 35 -8.44 2.93 -5.96
CA THR A 35 -9.14 2.41 -7.13
C THR A 35 -10.65 2.63 -7.02
N TYR A 36 -11.38 2.27 -8.05
CA TYR A 36 -12.84 2.38 -8.06
C TYR A 36 -13.50 1.08 -8.53
N LEU A 37 -14.68 0.83 -7.99
CA LEU A 37 -15.57 -0.28 -8.33
C LEU A 37 -16.88 0.25 -8.90
N ARG A 38 -17.43 -0.47 -9.85
CA ARG A 38 -18.68 -0.11 -10.47
C ARG A 38 -19.87 -0.77 -9.78
N THR A 39 -20.87 0.02 -9.44
CA THR A 39 -22.15 -0.47 -8.90
C THR A 39 -23.32 0.16 -9.69
N HIS A 40 -24.52 -0.41 -9.57
CA HIS A 40 -25.71 0.20 -10.14
C HIS A 40 -26.10 1.52 -9.46
N GLU A 41 -25.60 1.74 -8.21
CA GLU A 41 -25.77 3.01 -7.49
C GLU A 41 -24.70 4.05 -7.82
N GLY A 42 -23.80 3.77 -8.80
CA GLY A 42 -22.67 4.61 -9.19
C GLY A 42 -21.33 4.07 -8.70
N TRP A 43 -20.29 4.90 -8.77
CA TRP A 43 -18.94 4.51 -8.40
C TRP A 43 -18.79 4.36 -6.87
N LEU A 44 -17.92 3.44 -6.49
CA LEU A 44 -17.45 3.26 -5.13
C LEU A 44 -15.93 3.28 -5.15
N TYR A 45 -15.31 4.23 -4.47
CA TYR A 45 -13.87 4.39 -4.39
C TYR A 45 -13.32 3.60 -3.22
N LEU A 46 -12.26 2.85 -3.46
CA LEU A 46 -11.53 2.07 -2.45
C LEU A 46 -10.14 2.65 -2.31
N ALA A 47 -9.82 3.16 -1.13
CA ALA A 47 -8.44 3.49 -0.73
C ALA A 47 -7.87 2.34 0.10
N VAL A 48 -6.60 2.00 -0.14
CA VAL A 48 -5.87 0.99 0.62
C VAL A 48 -4.56 1.54 1.13
N VAL A 49 -4.10 1.01 2.26
CA VAL A 49 -2.75 1.19 2.80
C VAL A 49 -2.13 -0.19 2.89
N ILE A 50 -0.99 -0.38 2.26
CA ILE A 50 -0.32 -1.68 2.17
C ILE A 50 1.08 -1.55 2.77
N ASP A 51 1.43 -2.48 3.66
CA ASP A 51 2.78 -2.60 4.19
C ASP A 51 3.70 -3.22 3.12
N LEU A 52 4.78 -2.51 2.80
CA LEU A 52 5.70 -2.94 1.72
C LEU A 52 6.53 -4.17 2.11
N PHE A 53 6.70 -4.47 3.40
CA PHE A 53 7.41 -5.65 3.86
C PHE A 53 6.64 -6.93 3.58
N SER A 54 5.40 -7.01 4.07
CA SER A 54 4.59 -8.22 4.01
C SER A 54 3.56 -8.24 2.89
N ARG A 55 3.34 -7.11 2.23
CA ARG A 55 2.25 -6.93 1.26
C ARG A 55 0.86 -6.97 1.92
N GLN A 56 0.79 -6.89 3.24
CA GLN A 56 -0.47 -6.88 3.97
C GLN A 56 -1.22 -5.57 3.74
N VAL A 57 -2.51 -5.65 3.45
CA VAL A 57 -3.41 -4.49 3.50
C VAL A 57 -3.68 -4.19 4.97
N VAL A 58 -3.04 -3.15 5.49
CA VAL A 58 -3.07 -2.77 6.91
C VAL A 58 -4.22 -1.80 7.23
N GLY A 59 -4.72 -1.10 6.21
CA GLY A 59 -5.89 -0.24 6.34
C GLY A 59 -6.58 -0.04 5.00
N TRP A 60 -7.87 0.18 5.02
CA TRP A 60 -8.67 0.48 3.83
C TRP A 60 -9.96 1.19 4.19
N SER A 61 -10.51 1.88 3.21
CA SER A 61 -11.77 2.61 3.34
C SER A 61 -12.48 2.70 1.99
N MET A 62 -13.81 2.80 2.01
CA MET A 62 -14.61 2.92 0.80
C MET A 62 -15.63 4.06 0.91
N ARG A 63 -15.68 4.92 -0.11
CA ARG A 63 -16.59 6.07 -0.18
C ARG A 63 -17.25 6.18 -1.56
N PRO A 64 -18.48 6.72 -1.62
CA PRO A 64 -19.17 6.92 -2.90
C PRO A 64 -18.58 8.07 -3.73
N THR A 65 -17.77 8.91 -3.14
CA THR A 65 -17.15 10.09 -3.74
C THR A 65 -15.63 10.07 -3.55
N LEU A 66 -14.91 10.59 -4.55
CA LEU A 66 -13.46 10.72 -4.49
C LEU A 66 -13.10 12.02 -3.75
N HIS A 67 -13.09 11.96 -2.42
CA HIS A 67 -12.60 13.02 -1.54
C HIS A 67 -11.35 12.58 -0.79
N SER A 68 -10.58 13.53 -0.29
CA SER A 68 -9.38 13.27 0.52
C SER A 68 -9.64 12.40 1.76
N ASP A 69 -10.85 12.45 2.28
CA ASP A 69 -11.27 11.70 3.46
C ASP A 69 -11.23 10.18 3.26
N VAL A 70 -11.41 9.66 2.02
CA VAL A 70 -11.32 8.20 1.79
C VAL A 70 -9.93 7.66 2.12
N VAL A 71 -8.86 8.37 1.74
CA VAL A 71 -7.49 7.96 2.06
C VAL A 71 -7.16 8.22 3.52
N MET A 72 -7.61 9.35 4.07
CA MET A 72 -7.41 9.66 5.49
C MET A 72 -8.05 8.61 6.39
N GLN A 73 -9.25 8.12 6.07
CA GLN A 73 -9.90 7.03 6.80
C GLN A 73 -9.14 5.71 6.67
N ALA A 74 -8.62 5.38 5.48
CA ALA A 74 -7.79 4.19 5.29
C ALA A 74 -6.50 4.27 6.12
N LEU A 75 -5.83 5.43 6.14
CA LEU A 75 -4.64 5.67 6.96
C LEU A 75 -4.92 5.61 8.45
N LEU A 76 -6.02 6.22 8.87
CA LEU A 76 -6.45 6.19 10.27
C LEU A 76 -6.69 4.74 10.73
N ALA A 77 -7.38 3.95 9.91
CA ALA A 77 -7.59 2.52 10.18
C ALA A 77 -6.26 1.75 10.28
N ALA A 78 -5.29 2.06 9.38
CA ALA A 78 -3.97 1.45 9.40
C ALA A 78 -3.20 1.79 10.68
N VAL A 79 -3.19 3.07 11.07
CA VAL A 79 -2.52 3.55 12.30
C VAL A 79 -3.12 2.90 13.54
N TRP A 80 -4.44 2.86 13.65
CA TRP A 80 -5.12 2.23 14.79
C TRP A 80 -4.84 0.74 14.89
N ARG A 81 -4.82 0.04 13.75
CA ARG A 81 -4.58 -1.40 13.69
C ARG A 81 -3.12 -1.76 13.99
N ARG A 82 -2.18 -0.99 13.48
CA ARG A 82 -0.75 -1.34 13.47
C ARG A 82 0.10 -0.60 14.51
N LYS A 83 -0.35 0.57 14.97
CA LYS A 83 0.39 1.45 15.89
C LYS A 83 1.87 1.59 15.47
N PRO A 84 2.13 2.11 14.26
CA PRO A 84 3.46 2.12 13.69
C PRO A 84 4.42 2.95 14.57
N PRO A 85 5.70 2.59 14.59
CA PRO A 85 6.71 3.40 15.28
C PRO A 85 6.90 4.75 14.58
N PRO A 86 7.41 5.76 15.29
CA PRO A 86 7.82 7.03 14.69
C PRO A 86 8.78 6.82 13.51
N GLY A 87 8.63 7.66 12.48
CA GLY A 87 9.49 7.60 11.29
C GLY A 87 9.04 6.65 10.20
N LEU A 88 7.84 6.04 10.33
CA LEU A 88 7.25 5.27 9.22
C LEU A 88 7.20 6.12 7.95
N MET A 89 7.70 5.58 6.85
CA MET A 89 7.65 6.22 5.54
C MET A 89 6.37 5.85 4.81
N LEU A 90 5.60 6.86 4.41
CA LEU A 90 4.36 6.71 3.66
C LEU A 90 4.57 7.18 2.22
N HIS A 91 4.40 6.26 1.27
CA HIS A 91 4.42 6.57 -0.15
C HIS A 91 3.01 6.81 -0.66
N SER A 92 2.79 7.95 -1.31
CA SER A 92 1.51 8.27 -1.96
C SER A 92 1.77 8.80 -3.36
N ASP A 93 0.88 8.49 -4.31
CA ASP A 93 0.91 9.11 -5.63
C ASP A 93 0.44 10.58 -5.54
N GLN A 94 0.99 11.44 -6.42
CA GLN A 94 0.67 12.88 -6.48
C GLN A 94 -0.81 13.19 -6.79
N GLY A 95 -1.60 12.18 -7.19
CA GLY A 95 -3.01 12.32 -7.48
C GLY A 95 -3.95 12.40 -6.26
N CYS A 96 -3.45 12.15 -5.05
CA CYS A 96 -4.24 12.28 -3.84
C CYS A 96 -4.45 13.77 -3.52
N GLN A 97 -5.66 14.27 -3.78
CA GLN A 97 -6.08 15.65 -3.53
C GLN A 97 -6.24 15.93 -2.03
N PHE A 98 -5.15 15.82 -1.29
CA PHE A 98 -5.16 16.28 0.10
C PHE A 98 -5.10 17.79 0.15
N THR A 99 -5.92 18.41 1.00
CA THR A 99 -5.59 19.75 1.42
C THR A 99 -4.24 19.67 2.12
N ARG A 100 -3.26 20.47 1.66
CA ARG A 100 -1.89 20.42 2.20
C ARG A 100 -1.87 20.49 3.74
N GLY A 101 -2.82 21.20 4.35
CA GLY A 101 -2.88 21.38 5.80
C GLY A 101 -3.31 20.13 6.57
N GLU A 102 -4.35 19.42 6.16
CA GLU A 102 -4.85 18.23 6.85
C GLU A 102 -3.86 17.08 6.75
N TRP A 103 -3.30 16.87 5.55
CA TRP A 103 -2.29 15.86 5.31
C TRP A 103 -1.04 16.08 6.15
N GLN A 104 -0.48 17.32 6.12
CA GLN A 104 0.70 17.65 6.89
C GLN A 104 0.47 17.51 8.41
N ARG A 105 -0.71 17.89 8.88
CA ARG A 105 -1.09 17.73 10.28
C ARG A 105 -1.13 16.27 10.67
N PHE A 106 -1.81 15.43 9.87
CA PHE A 106 -1.88 13.98 10.10
C PHE A 106 -0.49 13.35 10.18
N LEU A 107 0.38 13.63 9.21
CA LEU A 107 1.75 13.10 9.19
C LEU A 107 2.55 13.53 10.43
N LYS A 108 2.42 14.80 10.83
CA LYS A 108 3.09 15.34 12.01
C LYS A 108 2.58 14.68 13.29
N ASP A 109 1.27 14.57 13.45
CA ASP A 109 0.63 14.00 14.66
C ASP A 109 0.99 12.53 14.85
N HIS A 110 1.19 11.80 13.76
CA HIS A 110 1.58 10.39 13.76
C HIS A 110 3.08 10.17 13.52
N GLN A 111 3.89 11.25 13.51
CA GLN A 111 5.35 11.20 13.30
C GLN A 111 5.76 10.39 12.06
N MET A 112 5.01 10.53 10.98
CA MET A 112 5.24 9.86 9.70
C MET A 112 6.02 10.75 8.75
N ILE A 113 6.79 10.11 7.86
CA ILE A 113 7.54 10.78 6.80
C ILE A 113 6.81 10.51 5.48
N CYS A 114 6.39 11.56 4.77
CA CYS A 114 5.83 11.41 3.43
C CYS A 114 6.94 11.38 2.39
N SER A 115 6.98 10.30 1.63
CA SER A 115 7.74 10.25 0.38
C SER A 115 6.75 10.42 -0.77
N MET A 116 6.71 11.64 -1.33
CA MET A 116 5.97 11.87 -2.57
C MET A 116 6.82 11.38 -3.72
N SER A 117 6.37 10.36 -4.44
CA SER A 117 7.06 9.88 -5.62
C SER A 117 7.16 11.02 -6.64
N ARG A 118 8.40 11.42 -6.99
CA ARG A 118 8.62 12.29 -8.16
C ARG A 118 8.10 11.54 -9.38
N ARG A 119 7.49 12.24 -10.34
CA ARG A 119 7.11 11.68 -11.65
C ARG A 119 8.25 10.79 -12.15
N GLY A 120 8.04 9.47 -12.20
CA GLY A 120 9.00 8.51 -12.73
C GLY A 120 9.49 7.40 -11.77
N ASN A 121 9.09 7.38 -10.50
CA ASN A 121 9.43 6.27 -9.59
C ASN A 121 8.25 5.27 -9.53
N CYS A 122 8.17 4.42 -10.58
CA CYS A 122 7.08 3.45 -10.76
C CYS A 122 7.11 2.29 -9.75
N HIS A 123 8.20 2.10 -9.01
CA HIS A 123 8.37 0.90 -8.18
C HIS A 123 7.55 0.91 -6.89
N ASP A 124 7.34 2.08 -6.28
CA ASP A 124 6.64 2.18 -5.00
C ASP A 124 5.13 1.97 -5.16
N ASN A 125 4.57 2.43 -6.29
CA ASN A 125 3.16 2.25 -6.61
C ASN A 125 2.84 0.85 -7.17
N ALA A 126 3.83 0.12 -7.67
CA ALA A 126 3.66 -1.20 -8.26
C ALA A 126 3.02 -2.22 -7.30
N VAL A 127 3.23 -2.05 -5.98
CA VAL A 127 2.62 -2.93 -4.98
C VAL A 127 1.13 -2.70 -4.88
N ALA A 128 0.70 -1.45 -4.81
CA ALA A 128 -0.72 -1.11 -4.77
C ALA A 128 -1.42 -1.45 -6.09
N GLU A 129 -0.77 -1.17 -7.23
CA GLU A 129 -1.25 -1.57 -8.56
C GLU A 129 -1.42 -3.08 -8.67
N SER A 130 -0.42 -3.86 -8.20
CA SER A 130 -0.48 -5.32 -8.16
C SER A 130 -1.64 -5.82 -7.31
N PHE A 131 -1.85 -5.23 -6.13
CA PHE A 131 -3.00 -5.57 -5.29
C PHE A 131 -4.32 -5.30 -6.02
N PHE A 132 -4.48 -4.15 -6.65
CA PHE A 132 -5.70 -3.83 -7.38
C PHE A 132 -5.93 -4.73 -8.59
N GLN A 133 -4.87 -5.12 -9.29
CA GLN A 133 -4.98 -6.11 -10.37
C GLN A 133 -5.46 -7.46 -9.84
N LEU A 134 -4.93 -7.91 -8.70
CA LEU A 134 -5.35 -9.15 -8.05
C LEU A 134 -6.82 -9.07 -7.61
N LEU A 135 -7.22 -8.03 -6.90
CA LEU A 135 -8.60 -7.81 -6.49
C LEU A 135 -9.55 -7.85 -7.69
N LYS A 136 -9.21 -7.11 -8.76
CA LYS A 136 -10.04 -7.06 -9.98
C LYS A 136 -10.10 -8.39 -10.70
N ARG A 137 -9.00 -9.12 -10.79
CA ARG A 137 -8.92 -10.42 -11.47
C ARG A 137 -9.57 -11.54 -10.67
N GLU A 138 -9.32 -11.60 -9.36
CA GLU A 138 -9.71 -12.74 -8.53
C GLU A 138 -11.13 -12.58 -7.98
N ARG A 139 -11.58 -11.37 -7.68
CA ARG A 139 -12.85 -11.13 -6.99
C ARG A 139 -13.86 -10.34 -7.84
N VAL A 140 -13.49 -9.17 -8.33
CA VAL A 140 -14.42 -8.28 -9.06
C VAL A 140 -14.82 -8.87 -10.41
N LYS A 141 -13.86 -9.39 -11.21
CA LYS A 141 -14.11 -10.08 -12.50
C LYS A 141 -15.06 -9.33 -13.43
N ARG A 142 -14.90 -8.02 -13.55
CA ARG A 142 -15.77 -7.13 -14.34
C ARG A 142 -17.24 -7.07 -13.88
N LYS A 143 -17.56 -7.51 -12.66
CA LYS A 143 -18.92 -7.39 -12.10
C LYS A 143 -19.31 -5.92 -11.98
N ILE A 144 -20.61 -5.67 -12.19
CA ILE A 144 -21.27 -4.46 -11.72
C ILE A 144 -22.07 -4.90 -10.49
N TYR A 145 -21.71 -4.38 -9.33
CA TYR A 145 -22.38 -4.76 -8.09
C TYR A 145 -23.80 -4.17 -8.03
N PRO A 146 -24.79 -4.91 -7.49
CA PRO A 146 -26.15 -4.38 -7.33
C PRO A 146 -26.16 -3.09 -6.50
N THR A 147 -25.47 -3.07 -5.38
CA THR A 147 -25.37 -1.92 -4.47
C THR A 147 -23.94 -1.70 -4.02
N ARG A 148 -23.67 -0.53 -3.45
CA ARG A 148 -22.39 -0.21 -2.83
C ARG A 148 -22.10 -1.11 -1.62
N ASP A 149 -23.14 -1.53 -0.89
CA ASP A 149 -22.97 -2.40 0.27
C ASP A 149 -22.58 -3.82 -0.13
N HIS A 150 -23.11 -4.35 -1.22
CA HIS A 150 -22.62 -5.62 -1.78
C HIS A 150 -21.14 -5.53 -2.18
N ALA A 151 -20.72 -4.41 -2.80
CA ALA A 151 -19.33 -4.21 -3.15
C ALA A 151 -18.44 -4.11 -1.89
N ARG A 152 -18.89 -3.43 -0.83
CA ARG A 152 -18.18 -3.33 0.45
C ARG A 152 -17.99 -4.70 1.10
N ALA A 153 -19.06 -5.48 1.18
CA ALA A 153 -18.99 -6.82 1.75
C ALA A 153 -18.02 -7.72 0.97
N ASP A 154 -18.09 -7.71 -0.36
CA ASP A 154 -17.23 -8.52 -1.23
C ASP A 154 -15.74 -8.13 -1.11
N VAL A 155 -15.43 -6.84 -0.98
CA VAL A 155 -14.07 -6.35 -0.76
C VAL A 155 -13.58 -6.65 0.66
N PHE A 156 -14.45 -6.52 1.67
CA PHE A 156 -14.13 -6.91 3.04
C PHE A 156 -13.71 -8.38 3.10
N ASP A 157 -14.54 -9.28 2.56
CA ASP A 157 -14.25 -10.70 2.50
C ASP A 157 -12.94 -10.99 1.77
N TYR A 158 -12.71 -10.30 0.65
CA TYR A 158 -11.47 -10.48 -0.09
C TYR A 158 -10.24 -10.06 0.72
N ILE A 159 -10.25 -8.89 1.35
CA ILE A 159 -9.09 -8.36 2.08
C ILE A 159 -8.87 -9.12 3.40
N GLU A 160 -9.93 -9.22 4.24
CA GLU A 160 -9.77 -9.66 5.61
C GLU A 160 -9.82 -11.19 5.76
N LEU A 161 -10.58 -11.90 4.91
CA LEU A 161 -10.75 -13.34 5.03
C LEU A 161 -9.90 -14.14 4.05
N PHE A 162 -9.43 -13.51 2.96
CA PHE A 162 -8.67 -14.23 1.94
C PHE A 162 -7.28 -13.63 1.68
N TYR A 163 -7.18 -12.36 1.22
CA TYR A 163 -5.91 -11.79 0.77
C TYR A 163 -4.87 -11.75 1.90
N ASN A 164 -5.22 -11.19 3.04
CA ASN A 164 -4.29 -11.06 4.15
C ASN A 164 -3.94 -12.42 4.82
N PRO A 165 -4.91 -13.27 5.19
CA PRO A 165 -4.61 -14.48 5.96
C PRO A 165 -4.30 -15.72 5.11
N VAL A 166 -4.75 -15.79 3.86
CA VAL A 166 -4.74 -17.05 3.08
C VAL A 166 -3.97 -16.95 1.78
N ARG A 167 -4.10 -15.81 1.06
CA ARG A 167 -3.53 -15.68 -0.27
C ARG A 167 -2.01 -15.72 -0.24
N ARG A 168 -1.42 -16.69 -0.92
CA ARG A 168 0.03 -16.86 -1.02
C ARG A 168 0.66 -15.88 -2.01
N HIS A 169 1.83 -15.36 -1.67
CA HIS A 169 2.59 -14.41 -2.47
C HIS A 169 4.01 -14.90 -2.74
N GLY A 170 4.45 -14.82 -4.01
CA GLY A 170 5.81 -15.20 -4.39
C GLY A 170 6.88 -14.40 -3.63
N ASN A 171 6.67 -13.09 -3.47
CA ASN A 171 7.58 -12.22 -2.71
C ASN A 171 7.66 -12.56 -1.21
N ASN A 172 6.69 -13.28 -0.68
CA ASN A 172 6.63 -13.73 0.71
C ASN A 172 7.02 -15.21 0.84
N GLN A 173 7.84 -15.73 -0.06
CA GLN A 173 8.28 -17.12 -0.06
C GLN A 173 7.10 -18.13 -0.12
N GLY A 174 6.00 -17.76 -0.77
CA GLY A 174 4.81 -18.58 -0.87
C GLY A 174 3.91 -18.54 0.37
N LEU A 175 4.16 -17.64 1.32
CA LEU A 175 3.32 -17.42 2.49
C LEU A 175 2.28 -16.32 2.24
N SER A 176 1.21 -16.33 3.02
CA SER A 176 0.29 -15.20 3.08
C SER A 176 0.94 -13.99 3.78
N PRO A 177 0.44 -12.76 3.58
CA PRO A 177 0.95 -11.59 4.27
C PRO A 177 1.06 -11.74 5.78
N VAL A 178 0.02 -12.28 6.41
CA VAL A 178 -0.04 -12.49 7.86
C VAL A 178 0.95 -13.57 8.32
N GLU A 179 1.04 -14.67 7.60
CA GLU A 179 1.99 -15.75 7.93
C GLU A 179 3.43 -15.29 7.79
N PHE A 180 3.74 -14.54 6.74
CA PHE A 180 5.07 -14.00 6.51
C PHE A 180 5.52 -13.07 7.64
N GLU A 181 4.66 -12.16 8.11
CA GLU A 181 4.98 -11.31 9.27
C GLU A 181 5.20 -12.13 10.55
N LYS A 182 4.31 -13.09 10.82
CA LYS A 182 4.45 -13.96 12.00
C LYS A 182 5.75 -14.74 11.99
N GLN A 183 6.17 -15.23 10.83
CA GLN A 183 7.43 -15.96 10.69
C GLN A 183 8.63 -15.04 10.90
N SER A 184 8.61 -13.84 10.32
CA SER A 184 9.67 -12.84 10.49
C SER A 184 9.88 -12.46 11.96
N LEU A 185 8.82 -12.27 12.73
CA LEU A 185 8.91 -11.95 14.15
C LEU A 185 9.52 -13.08 15.00
N ARG A 186 9.32 -14.35 14.59
CA ARG A 186 9.90 -15.51 15.29
C ARG A 186 11.40 -15.69 15.05
N HIS A 187 11.91 -15.23 13.91
CA HIS A 187 13.34 -15.36 13.54
C HIS A 187 14.15 -14.11 13.90
N GLY A 188 13.52 -13.03 14.32
CA GLY A 188 14.16 -11.77 14.70
C GLY A 188 14.29 -11.54 16.21
N SER A 189 13.99 -12.56 17.02
CA SER A 189 14.12 -12.54 18.48
C SER A 189 15.39 -13.24 18.92
#